data_8ad2e2385aebe04cc5edb528114f4a74
#
_entry.id   8ad2e2385aebe04cc5edb528114f4a74
#
_cell.length_a   1.000
_cell.length_b   1.000
_cell.length_c   1.000
_cell.angle_alpha   90.00
_cell.angle_beta   90.00
_cell.angle_gamma   90.00
#
_symmetry.space_group_name_H-M   'P 1'
#
loop_
_entity.id
_entity.type
_entity.pdbx_description
1 polymer ?
#
loop_
_entity_poly.entity_id
_entity_poly.type
_entity_poly.pdbx_seq_one_letter_code
_entity_poly.pdbx_strand_id
1 'polypeptide(L)'
;LPHCDQHRRVKVTVGPEPGAELHLQSESGRMQIYTRDSQSDWQQLPAKVNVKRLDRPVQWIKRSEQAIAQAIIDDMPAWVNFWRGFKDDFLGFPEPNHLLGPNGRDGNWGYLAGGRFELSDDQVLMITLDPVGSYYTGFQITDPWTIAPDPMSRLASLNKSQVTANADGTVTYAIALLDPGVANWVDTCGLHEGWLLARWQGVPSDASLNSMIRKVEVVASVDIPNDIPKVDLAGRRRQINKRAATFAQRTSQQGWNDAS
;
A
#
# COMPACT_ATOMS: atom_id res chain seq x y z
N LEU A 1 24.70 -3.98 3.58
CA LEU A 1 23.66 -4.97 3.88
C LEU A 1 24.34 -6.31 4.11
N PRO A 2 24.07 -7.04 5.20
CA PRO A 2 24.54 -8.42 5.36
C PRO A 2 24.03 -9.24 4.17
N HIS A 3 24.79 -10.19 3.69
CA HIS A 3 24.49 -11.05 2.54
C HIS A 3 24.51 -10.37 1.15
N CYS A 4 24.99 -9.13 1.01
CA CYS A 4 25.23 -8.52 -0.28
C CYS A 4 26.67 -8.77 -0.76
N ASP A 5 26.82 -9.18 -2.02
CA ASP A 5 28.13 -9.23 -2.67
C ASP A 5 28.66 -7.82 -3.01
N GLN A 6 29.89 -7.74 -3.51
CA GLN A 6 30.53 -6.47 -3.93
C GLN A 6 29.76 -5.72 -5.03
N HIS A 7 28.86 -6.38 -5.73
CA HIS A 7 27.97 -5.80 -6.75
C HIS A 7 26.58 -5.48 -6.22
N ARG A 8 26.39 -5.50 -4.88
CA ARG A 8 25.09 -5.28 -4.21
C ARG A 8 23.99 -6.29 -4.60
N ARG A 9 24.39 -7.52 -4.94
CA ARG A 9 23.48 -8.62 -5.25
C ARG A 9 23.31 -9.51 -4.04
N VAL A 10 22.09 -10.00 -3.84
CA VAL A 10 21.75 -10.99 -2.84
C VAL A 10 21.33 -12.26 -3.56
N LYS A 11 21.96 -13.38 -3.25
CA LYS A 11 21.57 -14.69 -3.77
C LYS A 11 20.71 -15.39 -2.73
N VAL A 12 19.49 -15.70 -3.11
CA VAL A 12 18.53 -16.44 -2.27
C VAL A 12 18.27 -17.80 -2.92
N THR A 13 18.32 -18.87 -2.14
CA THR A 13 17.86 -20.19 -2.58
C THR A 13 16.60 -20.57 -1.81
N VAL A 14 15.73 -21.35 -2.44
CA VAL A 14 14.47 -21.83 -1.86
C VAL A 14 14.33 -23.31 -2.17
N GLY A 15 14.05 -24.12 -1.18
CA GLY A 15 13.84 -25.56 -1.37
C GLY A 15 14.01 -26.36 -0.09
N PRO A 16 13.89 -27.70 -0.19
CA PRO A 16 14.06 -28.60 0.95
C PRO A 16 15.54 -28.73 1.39
N GLU A 17 16.47 -28.58 0.45
CA GLU A 17 17.87 -28.75 0.72
C GLU A 17 18.61 -27.41 0.89
N PRO A 18 19.55 -27.30 1.82
CA PRO A 18 20.36 -26.11 2.00
C PRO A 18 21.04 -25.67 0.69
N GLY A 19 21.07 -24.38 0.46
CA GLY A 19 21.65 -23.80 -0.76
C GLY A 19 22.62 -22.65 -0.48
N ALA A 20 22.29 -21.44 -0.92
CA ALA A 20 23.09 -20.26 -0.67
C ALA A 20 23.06 -19.84 0.81
N GLU A 21 23.94 -18.89 1.18
CA GLU A 21 24.01 -18.31 2.53
C GLU A 21 22.63 -17.83 3.04
N LEU A 22 21.84 -17.21 2.16
CA LEU A 22 20.44 -16.93 2.45
C LEU A 22 19.57 -18.02 1.82
N HIS A 23 19.06 -18.92 2.67
CA HIS A 23 18.21 -20.03 2.26
C HIS A 23 16.85 -19.97 2.93
N LEU A 24 15.79 -20.14 2.13
CA LEU A 24 14.42 -20.24 2.58
C LEU A 24 13.94 -21.68 2.49
N GLN A 25 13.74 -22.30 3.65
CA GLN A 25 13.29 -23.68 3.75
C GLN A 25 11.86 -23.84 3.22
N SER A 26 11.65 -24.79 2.34
CA SER A 26 10.33 -25.15 1.83
C SER A 26 10.24 -26.64 1.54
N GLU A 27 9.56 -27.38 2.41
CA GLU A 27 9.35 -28.83 2.26
C GLU A 27 8.33 -29.17 1.17
N SER A 28 7.32 -28.32 0.98
CA SER A 28 6.25 -28.54 0.01
C SER A 28 6.66 -28.31 -1.44
N GLY A 29 7.83 -27.72 -1.68
CA GLY A 29 8.27 -27.28 -3.01
C GLY A 29 7.44 -26.14 -3.62
N ARG A 30 6.52 -25.57 -2.84
CA ARG A 30 5.72 -24.39 -3.21
C ARG A 30 5.95 -23.30 -2.18
N MET A 31 6.43 -22.15 -2.63
CA MET A 31 6.63 -20.97 -1.79
C MET A 31 6.31 -19.72 -2.60
N GLN A 32 5.62 -18.81 -1.99
CA GLN A 32 5.40 -17.48 -2.55
C GLN A 32 6.46 -16.53 -1.97
N ILE A 33 7.26 -15.93 -2.83
CA ILE A 33 8.31 -15.00 -2.43
C ILE A 33 7.88 -13.60 -2.82
N TYR A 34 7.82 -12.72 -1.84
CA TYR A 34 7.59 -11.29 -2.07
C TYR A 34 8.91 -10.55 -1.92
N THR A 35 9.31 -9.84 -2.96
CA THR A 35 10.39 -8.86 -2.86
C THR A 35 9.77 -7.47 -2.68
N ARG A 36 10.35 -6.67 -1.79
CA ARG A 36 9.99 -5.28 -1.60
C ARG A 36 11.17 -4.40 -1.88
N ASP A 37 10.93 -3.43 -2.74
CA ASP A 37 11.89 -2.40 -3.07
C ASP A 37 11.27 -1.05 -2.70
N SER A 38 11.74 -0.49 -1.58
CA SER A 38 11.29 0.82 -1.11
C SER A 38 12.19 1.89 -1.72
N GLN A 39 11.66 2.56 -2.73
CA GLN A 39 12.38 3.62 -3.43
C GLN A 39 12.10 4.96 -2.78
N SER A 40 13.14 5.74 -2.54
CA SER A 40 13.05 7.12 -2.04
C SER A 40 12.71 8.13 -3.15
N ASP A 41 12.98 7.76 -4.39
CA ASP A 41 12.77 8.60 -5.57
C ASP A 41 12.13 7.80 -6.71
N TRP A 42 11.21 8.41 -7.43
CA TRP A 42 10.59 7.84 -8.63
C TRP A 42 11.58 7.55 -9.77
N GLN A 43 12.72 8.22 -9.77
CA GLN A 43 13.78 8.02 -10.76
C GLN A 43 14.64 6.78 -10.46
N GLN A 44 14.55 6.23 -9.27
CA GLN A 44 15.25 4.99 -8.94
C GLN A 44 14.63 3.81 -9.67
N LEU A 45 15.45 3.08 -10.40
CA LEU A 45 15.02 1.84 -11.00
C LEU A 45 14.82 0.77 -9.92
N PRO A 46 13.79 -0.07 -10.04
CA PRO A 46 13.59 -1.18 -9.13
C PRO A 46 14.75 -2.17 -9.23
N ALA A 47 14.99 -2.90 -8.14
CA ALA A 47 15.98 -3.95 -8.10
C ALA A 47 15.66 -5.02 -9.16
N LYS A 48 16.66 -5.41 -9.95
CA LYS A 48 16.49 -6.46 -10.95
C LYS A 48 16.43 -7.82 -10.26
N VAL A 49 15.33 -8.53 -10.45
CA VAL A 49 15.13 -9.88 -9.92
C VAL A 49 15.32 -10.88 -11.05
N ASN A 50 16.24 -11.85 -10.84
CA ASN A 50 16.42 -13.00 -11.75
C ASN A 50 16.04 -14.27 -10.99
N VAL A 51 15.16 -15.06 -11.58
CA VAL A 51 14.73 -16.34 -11.01
C VAL A 51 15.19 -17.48 -11.91
N LYS A 52 15.85 -18.48 -11.30
CA LYS A 52 16.27 -19.68 -12.01
C LYS A 52 15.84 -20.91 -11.21
N ARG A 53 15.16 -21.83 -11.88
CA ARG A 53 14.88 -23.14 -11.32
C ARG A 53 16.15 -23.99 -11.39
N LEU A 54 16.51 -24.66 -10.27
CA LEU A 54 17.77 -25.40 -10.15
C LEU A 54 17.60 -26.91 -10.31
N ASP A 55 16.43 -27.45 -9.95
CA ASP A 55 16.16 -28.91 -9.90
C ASP A 55 15.79 -29.50 -11.29
N ARG A 56 15.03 -28.79 -12.08
CA ARG A 56 14.56 -29.24 -13.40
C ARG A 56 14.23 -28.06 -14.31
N PRO A 57 14.19 -28.23 -15.62
CA PRO A 57 13.71 -27.19 -16.54
C PRO A 57 12.27 -26.78 -16.23
N VAL A 58 11.97 -25.49 -16.40
CA VAL A 58 10.60 -25.00 -16.30
C VAL A 58 9.83 -25.50 -17.51
N GLN A 59 8.77 -26.26 -17.25
CA GLN A 59 7.80 -26.62 -18.29
C GLN A 59 6.62 -25.66 -18.19
N TRP A 60 6.48 -24.80 -19.19
CA TRP A 60 5.31 -23.92 -19.29
C TRP A 60 4.15 -24.72 -19.92
N ILE A 61 3.17 -25.06 -19.10
CA ILE A 61 1.93 -25.66 -19.58
C ILE A 61 0.98 -24.53 -19.89
N LYS A 62 0.71 -24.30 -21.17
CA LYS A 62 -0.32 -23.37 -21.61
C LYS A 62 -1.68 -23.97 -21.23
N ARG A 63 -2.38 -23.32 -20.29
CA ARG A 63 -3.76 -23.69 -19.96
C ARG A 63 -4.69 -23.28 -21.12
N SER A 64 -5.68 -24.10 -21.42
CA SER A 64 -6.74 -23.70 -22.36
C SER A 64 -7.62 -22.61 -21.72
N GLU A 65 -8.27 -21.81 -22.54
CA GLU A 65 -9.22 -20.78 -22.06
C GLU A 65 -10.32 -21.39 -21.19
N GLN A 66 -10.81 -22.57 -21.59
CA GLN A 66 -11.80 -23.31 -20.80
C GLN A 66 -11.27 -23.71 -19.41
N ALA A 67 -10.02 -24.17 -19.33
CA ALA A 67 -9.41 -24.53 -18.05
C ALA A 67 -9.16 -23.29 -17.16
N ILE A 68 -8.87 -22.13 -17.75
CA ILE A 68 -8.75 -20.88 -17.02
C ILE A 68 -10.12 -20.40 -16.54
N ALA A 69 -11.14 -20.43 -17.38
CA ALA A 69 -12.51 -20.07 -17.01
C ALA A 69 -13.04 -20.95 -15.87
N GLN A 70 -12.82 -22.26 -15.95
CA GLN A 70 -13.24 -23.19 -14.90
C GLN A 70 -12.53 -22.90 -13.57
N ALA A 71 -11.23 -22.65 -13.58
CA ALA A 71 -10.48 -22.29 -12.38
C ALA A 71 -11.01 -20.97 -11.75
N ILE A 72 -11.37 -19.99 -12.55
CA ILE A 72 -11.97 -18.73 -12.06
C ILE A 72 -13.32 -19.04 -11.38
N ILE A 73 -14.18 -19.85 -12.01
CA ILE A 73 -15.49 -20.23 -11.47
C ILE A 73 -15.31 -20.95 -10.13
N ASP A 74 -14.36 -21.87 -10.04
CA ASP A 74 -14.10 -22.67 -8.84
C ASP A 74 -13.53 -21.82 -7.69
N ASP A 75 -12.65 -20.86 -7.98
CA ASP A 75 -11.97 -20.03 -6.97
C ASP A 75 -12.79 -18.79 -6.54
N MET A 76 -13.68 -18.28 -7.41
CA MET A 76 -14.43 -17.05 -7.17
C MET A 76 -15.27 -17.08 -5.87
N PRO A 77 -16.01 -18.15 -5.54
CA PRO A 77 -16.78 -18.19 -4.30
C PRO A 77 -15.90 -18.06 -3.04
N ALA A 78 -14.74 -18.69 -3.04
CA ALA A 78 -13.80 -18.60 -1.92
C ALA A 78 -13.25 -17.16 -1.79
N TRP A 79 -12.94 -16.49 -2.92
CA TRP A 79 -12.50 -15.11 -2.94
C TRP A 79 -13.57 -14.14 -2.43
N VAL A 80 -14.79 -14.27 -2.92
CA VAL A 80 -15.93 -13.44 -2.48
C VAL A 80 -16.19 -13.63 -0.99
N ASN A 81 -16.21 -14.86 -0.51
CA ASN A 81 -16.45 -15.17 0.91
C ASN A 81 -15.32 -14.66 1.80
N PHE A 82 -14.05 -14.71 1.34
CA PHE A 82 -12.92 -14.15 2.06
C PHE A 82 -13.09 -12.65 2.29
N TRP A 83 -13.42 -11.87 1.24
CA TRP A 83 -13.55 -10.41 1.38
C TRP A 83 -14.82 -9.99 2.13
N ARG A 84 -15.88 -10.76 2.03
CA ARG A 84 -17.07 -10.55 2.88
C ARG A 84 -16.75 -10.81 4.35
N GLY A 85 -16.08 -11.91 4.65
CA GLY A 85 -15.65 -12.23 6.01
C GLY A 85 -14.62 -11.25 6.57
N PHE A 86 -13.87 -10.55 5.71
CA PHE A 86 -12.93 -9.52 6.12
C PHE A 86 -13.63 -8.31 6.75
N LYS A 87 -14.83 -7.97 6.25
CA LYS A 87 -15.67 -6.93 6.82
C LYS A 87 -16.27 -7.34 8.16
N ASP A 88 -16.74 -8.59 8.26
CA ASP A 88 -17.60 -9.01 9.36
C ASP A 88 -16.83 -9.74 10.49
N ASP A 89 -15.79 -10.53 10.19
CA ASP A 89 -15.19 -11.46 11.15
C ASP A 89 -13.65 -11.45 11.23
N PHE A 90 -12.94 -11.25 10.14
CA PHE A 90 -11.54 -11.69 10.05
C PHE A 90 -10.52 -10.75 10.69
N LEU A 91 -10.70 -9.42 10.67
CA LEU A 91 -9.79 -8.45 11.26
C LEU A 91 -10.43 -7.58 12.33
N GLY A 92 -11.69 -7.84 12.67
CA GLY A 92 -12.37 -7.07 13.70
C GLY A 92 -12.53 -5.59 13.33
N PHE A 93 -12.85 -5.29 12.06
CA PHE A 93 -13.21 -3.95 11.60
C PHE A 93 -14.74 -3.72 11.56
N PRO A 94 -15.50 -4.14 12.61
CA PRO A 94 -16.94 -3.97 12.61
C PRO A 94 -17.34 -2.48 12.60
N GLU A 95 -16.56 -1.65 13.26
CA GLU A 95 -16.78 -0.22 13.38
C GLU A 95 -16.19 0.53 12.18
N PRO A 96 -17.01 1.28 11.42
CA PRO A 96 -16.47 2.16 10.38
C PRO A 96 -15.74 3.37 10.99
N ASN A 97 -14.94 4.01 10.16
CA ASN A 97 -14.23 5.24 10.51
C ASN A 97 -13.26 5.07 11.69
N HIS A 98 -12.72 3.86 11.81
CA HIS A 98 -11.66 3.51 12.77
C HIS A 98 -10.43 3.01 12.04
N LEU A 99 -9.27 3.16 12.69
CA LEU A 99 -8.00 2.61 12.23
C LEU A 99 -7.41 1.75 13.35
N LEU A 100 -7.29 0.46 13.11
CA LEU A 100 -6.74 -0.52 14.04
C LEU A 100 -5.26 -0.78 13.74
N GLY A 101 -4.47 -0.89 14.79
CA GLY A 101 -3.03 -1.08 14.73
C GLY A 101 -2.29 0.00 15.51
N PRO A 102 -0.99 0.23 15.24
CA PRO A 102 -0.18 -0.45 14.23
C PRO A 102 0.20 -1.88 14.63
N ASN A 103 0.09 -2.79 13.68
CA ASN A 103 0.50 -4.19 13.84
C ASN A 103 1.83 -4.43 13.12
N GLY A 104 2.80 -5.03 13.82
CA GLY A 104 4.05 -5.47 13.21
C GLY A 104 3.82 -6.59 12.20
N ARG A 105 4.63 -6.61 11.15
CA ARG A 105 4.62 -7.68 10.14
C ARG A 105 5.79 -8.62 10.38
N ASP A 106 5.58 -9.91 10.16
CA ASP A 106 6.63 -10.90 10.26
C ASP A 106 7.83 -10.53 9.41
N GLY A 107 9.04 -10.74 9.93
CA GLY A 107 10.28 -10.35 9.27
C GLY A 107 10.74 -8.91 9.54
N ASN A 108 10.16 -8.19 10.50
CA ASN A 108 10.57 -6.86 10.97
C ASN A 108 10.69 -5.79 9.87
N TRP A 109 9.89 -5.90 8.81
CA TRP A 109 9.99 -4.97 7.68
C TRP A 109 9.04 -3.76 7.77
N GLY A 110 8.23 -3.68 8.81
CA GLY A 110 7.40 -2.50 9.07
C GLY A 110 6.09 -2.79 9.78
N TYR A 111 5.27 -1.77 9.84
CA TYR A 111 3.99 -1.78 10.53
C TYR A 111 2.85 -1.44 9.57
N LEU A 112 1.67 -1.95 9.91
CA LEU A 112 0.43 -1.77 9.18
C LEU A 112 -0.67 -1.39 10.16
N ALA A 113 -1.44 -0.36 9.81
CA ALA A 113 -2.75 -0.12 10.40
C ALA A 113 -3.82 -0.21 9.31
N GLY A 114 -4.94 -0.80 9.64
CA GLY A 114 -6.05 -0.99 8.71
C GLY A 114 -7.39 -0.62 9.34
N GLY A 115 -8.37 -0.36 8.49
CA GLY A 115 -9.73 -0.03 8.88
C GLY A 115 -10.65 0.06 7.68
N ARG A 116 -11.89 0.43 7.93
CA ARG A 116 -12.83 0.79 6.87
C ARG A 116 -13.39 2.19 7.08
N PHE A 117 -13.77 2.84 6.00
CA PHE A 117 -14.51 4.09 6.08
C PHE A 117 -15.94 3.88 5.59
N GLU A 118 -16.84 4.69 6.14
CA GLU A 118 -18.23 4.82 5.71
C GLU A 118 -18.63 6.28 5.92
N LEU A 119 -18.84 7.03 4.84
CA LEU A 119 -18.98 8.48 4.86
C LEU A 119 -20.17 8.94 4.01
N SER A 120 -20.90 9.93 4.50
CA SER A 120 -21.84 10.73 3.70
C SER A 120 -21.13 11.88 2.98
N ASP A 121 -21.83 12.53 2.05
CA ASP A 121 -21.25 13.57 1.17
C ASP A 121 -20.63 14.75 1.92
N ASP A 122 -21.17 15.09 3.07
CA ASP A 122 -20.77 16.22 3.91
C ASP A 122 -19.74 15.86 5.00
N GLN A 123 -19.37 14.59 5.09
CA GLN A 123 -18.44 14.09 6.10
C GLN A 123 -17.00 13.98 5.58
N VAL A 124 -16.06 14.20 6.49
CA VAL A 124 -14.63 14.01 6.28
C VAL A 124 -14.08 13.18 7.43
N LEU A 125 -13.45 12.05 7.11
CA LEU A 125 -12.70 11.29 8.10
C LEU A 125 -11.28 11.86 8.17
N MET A 126 -10.95 12.44 9.32
CA MET A 126 -9.64 13.01 9.62
C MET A 126 -8.79 11.98 10.36
N ILE A 127 -7.63 11.63 9.79
CA ILE A 127 -6.69 10.68 10.40
C ILE A 127 -5.33 11.35 10.53
N THR A 128 -4.88 11.54 11.76
CA THR A 128 -3.54 12.10 12.04
C THR A 128 -2.58 10.97 12.44
N LEU A 129 -1.52 10.82 11.67
CA LEU A 129 -0.48 9.82 11.86
C LEU A 129 0.86 10.48 12.15
N ASP A 130 1.65 9.84 13.01
CA ASP A 130 3.04 10.20 13.27
C ASP A 130 3.95 9.30 12.41
N PRO A 131 4.84 9.88 11.60
CA PRO A 131 5.83 9.12 10.85
C PRO A 131 6.85 8.38 11.72
N VAL A 132 7.01 8.76 12.98
CA VAL A 132 7.96 8.20 13.98
C VAL A 132 9.37 7.96 13.44
N GLY A 133 9.85 8.83 12.56
CA GLY A 133 11.16 8.70 11.93
C GLY A 133 11.27 7.62 10.84
N SER A 134 10.18 6.96 10.47
CA SER A 134 10.20 5.91 9.44
C SER A 134 10.78 6.38 8.11
N TYR A 135 11.49 5.49 7.44
CA TYR A 135 12.01 5.74 6.10
C TYR A 135 10.87 5.97 5.08
N TYR A 136 9.83 5.16 5.15
CA TYR A 136 8.66 5.27 4.29
C TYR A 136 7.38 5.27 5.11
N THR A 137 6.45 6.15 4.74
CA THR A 137 5.04 6.07 5.14
C THR A 137 4.16 6.14 3.90
N GLY A 138 3.04 5.43 3.95
CA GLY A 138 2.03 5.46 2.90
C GLY A 138 0.65 5.30 3.48
N PHE A 139 -0.30 6.00 2.90
CA PHE A 139 -1.72 5.88 3.19
C PHE A 139 -2.47 5.66 1.89
N GLN A 140 -3.43 4.74 1.90
CA GLN A 140 -4.25 4.46 0.73
C GLN A 140 -5.65 4.03 1.12
N ILE A 141 -6.58 4.20 0.20
CA ILE A 141 -7.90 3.60 0.23
C ILE A 141 -8.07 2.61 -0.92
N THR A 142 -9.01 1.70 -0.75
CA THR A 142 -9.51 0.83 -1.82
C THR A 142 -11.04 0.72 -1.72
N ASP A 143 -11.66 0.19 -2.75
CA ASP A 143 -13.04 -0.22 -2.68
C ASP A 143 -13.25 -1.44 -1.73
N PRO A 144 -14.49 -1.88 -1.47
CA PRO A 144 -14.76 -3.06 -0.63
C PRO A 144 -14.14 -4.36 -1.15
N TRP A 145 -13.75 -4.44 -2.42
CA TRP A 145 -13.08 -5.59 -3.04
C TRP A 145 -11.57 -5.46 -3.08
N THR A 146 -11.02 -4.46 -2.39
CA THR A 146 -9.58 -4.12 -2.32
C THR A 146 -8.97 -3.67 -3.65
N ILE A 147 -9.80 -3.21 -4.58
CA ILE A 147 -9.33 -2.60 -5.83
C ILE A 147 -8.97 -1.15 -5.56
N ALA A 148 -7.75 -0.78 -5.88
CA ALA A 148 -7.29 0.61 -5.78
C ALA A 148 -7.87 1.44 -6.93
N PRO A 149 -8.36 2.67 -6.66
CA PRO A 149 -8.72 3.62 -7.71
C PRO A 149 -7.53 3.98 -8.61
N ASP A 150 -7.80 4.58 -9.76
CA ASP A 150 -6.76 4.98 -10.71
C ASP A 150 -5.67 5.84 -10.06
N PRO A 151 -4.44 5.33 -9.96
CA PRO A 151 -3.36 6.03 -9.27
C PRO A 151 -2.82 7.23 -10.06
N MET A 152 -3.15 7.39 -11.33
CA MET A 152 -2.64 8.50 -12.15
C MET A 152 -3.48 9.76 -11.99
N SER A 153 -4.80 9.62 -11.98
CA SER A 153 -5.73 10.75 -11.99
C SER A 153 -6.38 11.05 -10.63
N ARG A 154 -6.28 10.13 -9.66
CA ARG A 154 -6.96 10.22 -8.37
C ARG A 154 -5.97 10.22 -7.20
N LEU A 155 -6.27 11.00 -6.16
CA LEU A 155 -5.46 11.08 -4.95
C LEU A 155 -5.85 10.01 -3.90
N ALA A 156 -6.20 8.80 -4.33
CA ALA A 156 -6.61 7.71 -3.46
C ALA A 156 -5.48 7.08 -2.63
N SER A 157 -4.26 7.52 -2.82
CA SER A 157 -3.10 7.13 -2.02
C SER A 157 -2.07 8.26 -1.97
N LEU A 158 -1.40 8.41 -0.82
CA LEU A 158 -0.33 9.38 -0.61
C LEU A 158 0.81 8.71 0.14
N ASN A 159 2.04 8.97 -0.29
CA ASN A 159 3.24 8.54 0.42
C ASN A 159 3.98 9.71 1.08
N LYS A 160 5.04 9.42 1.84
CA LYS A 160 5.84 10.42 2.57
C LYS A 160 6.31 11.60 1.72
N SER A 161 6.62 11.38 0.43
CA SER A 161 7.09 12.44 -0.47
C SER A 161 5.97 13.30 -1.07
N GLN A 162 4.72 12.89 -0.89
CA GLN A 162 3.54 13.55 -1.46
C GLN A 162 2.72 14.32 -0.43
N VAL A 163 2.99 14.11 0.86
CA VAL A 163 2.24 14.74 1.95
C VAL A 163 2.86 16.05 2.40
N THR A 164 2.04 16.91 2.98
CA THR A 164 2.45 18.09 3.73
C THR A 164 2.27 17.79 5.22
N ALA A 165 3.36 17.92 6.01
CA ALA A 165 3.32 17.71 7.43
C ALA A 165 2.65 18.87 8.17
N ASN A 166 2.05 18.58 9.32
CA ASN A 166 1.62 19.55 10.30
C ASN A 166 2.83 20.23 10.97
N ALA A 167 2.61 21.30 11.72
CA ALA A 167 3.67 22.03 12.40
C ALA A 167 4.48 21.18 13.40
N ASP A 168 3.87 20.15 13.97
CA ASP A 168 4.48 19.19 14.92
C ASP A 168 5.16 17.99 14.23
N GLY A 169 5.17 17.94 12.89
CA GLY A 169 5.74 16.86 12.11
C GLY A 169 4.82 15.66 11.87
N THR A 170 3.65 15.64 12.47
CA THR A 170 2.61 14.64 12.15
C THR A 170 2.00 14.91 10.77
N VAL A 171 1.23 13.95 10.24
CA VAL A 171 0.54 14.08 8.96
C VAL A 171 -0.94 13.81 9.15
N THR A 172 -1.78 14.79 8.82
CA THR A 172 -3.22 14.64 8.83
C THR A 172 -3.74 14.38 7.42
N TYR A 173 -4.41 13.25 7.23
CA TYR A 173 -5.11 12.85 6.02
C TYR A 173 -6.59 13.20 6.15
N ALA A 174 -7.17 13.75 5.11
CA ALA A 174 -8.61 14.03 5.02
C ALA A 174 -9.24 13.12 3.97
N ILE A 175 -9.95 12.09 4.40
CA ILE A 175 -10.64 11.13 3.52
C ILE A 175 -12.05 11.68 3.27
N ALA A 176 -12.39 11.99 2.04
CA ALA A 176 -13.66 12.64 1.68
C ALA A 176 -14.05 12.37 0.22
N LEU A 177 -15.36 12.39 -0.06
CA LEU A 177 -15.91 12.26 -1.41
C LEU A 177 -15.61 13.48 -2.28
N LEU A 178 -15.67 14.67 -1.68
CA LEU A 178 -15.40 15.94 -2.34
C LEU A 178 -14.12 16.56 -1.77
N ASP A 179 -13.40 17.33 -2.60
CA ASP A 179 -12.16 18.00 -2.17
C ASP A 179 -12.43 19.02 -1.05
N PRO A 180 -11.95 18.75 0.17
CA PRO A 180 -12.22 19.62 1.32
C PRO A 180 -11.20 20.78 1.43
N GLY A 181 -10.34 20.99 0.44
CA GLY A 181 -9.27 22.01 0.47
C GLY A 181 -8.11 21.70 1.43
N VAL A 182 -8.01 20.47 1.96
CA VAL A 182 -6.90 20.01 2.81
C VAL A 182 -5.76 19.50 1.93
N ALA A 183 -4.51 19.84 2.26
CA ALA A 183 -3.33 19.47 1.45
C ALA A 183 -3.23 17.95 1.21
N ASN A 184 -3.49 17.15 2.25
CA ASN A 184 -3.43 15.69 2.17
C ASN A 184 -4.85 15.08 2.03
N TRP A 185 -5.62 15.55 1.07
CA TRP A 185 -6.90 14.93 0.73
C TRP A 185 -6.66 13.54 0.12
N VAL A 186 -7.37 12.56 0.65
CA VAL A 186 -7.47 11.21 0.09
C VAL A 186 -8.86 11.09 -0.54
N ASP A 187 -8.86 11.11 -1.86
CA ASP A 187 -10.05 11.09 -2.68
C ASP A 187 -10.69 9.69 -2.66
N THR A 188 -11.92 9.59 -2.16
CA THR A 188 -12.65 8.32 -2.15
C THR A 188 -13.14 7.89 -3.54
N CYS A 189 -13.00 8.75 -4.56
CA CYS A 189 -13.44 8.48 -5.93
C CYS A 189 -14.93 8.23 -6.06
N GLY A 190 -15.72 8.86 -5.19
CA GLY A 190 -17.18 8.68 -5.11
C GLY A 190 -17.63 7.46 -4.32
N LEU A 191 -16.70 6.73 -3.68
CA LEU A 191 -17.05 5.62 -2.79
C LEU A 191 -17.48 6.16 -1.43
N HIS A 192 -18.66 5.73 -0.96
CA HIS A 192 -19.13 5.98 0.38
C HIS A 192 -18.57 5.04 1.42
N GLU A 193 -18.08 3.86 0.99
CA GLU A 193 -17.41 2.87 1.84
C GLU A 193 -16.20 2.25 1.15
N GLY A 194 -15.25 1.80 1.95
CA GLY A 194 -14.05 1.13 1.45
C GLY A 194 -13.05 0.85 2.57
N TRP A 195 -11.87 0.39 2.19
CA TRP A 195 -10.81 0.06 3.13
C TRP A 195 -9.80 1.19 3.27
N LEU A 196 -9.27 1.31 4.49
CA LEU A 196 -8.17 2.21 4.87
C LEU A 196 -6.92 1.39 5.13
N LEU A 197 -5.79 1.85 4.66
CA LEU A 197 -4.51 1.20 4.87
C LEU A 197 -3.38 2.21 5.09
N ALA A 198 -2.81 2.20 6.28
CA ALA A 198 -1.62 2.98 6.62
C ALA A 198 -0.41 2.06 6.79
N ARG A 199 0.75 2.48 6.32
CA ARG A 199 2.00 1.71 6.36
C ARG A 199 3.17 2.55 6.82
N TRP A 200 4.04 1.94 7.64
CA TRP A 200 5.34 2.47 8.04
C TRP A 200 6.41 1.42 7.73
N GLN A 201 7.51 1.83 7.14
CA GLN A 201 8.65 0.95 6.85
C GLN A 201 9.96 1.61 7.23
N GLY A 202 10.94 0.80 7.66
CA GLY A 202 12.19 1.31 8.17
C GLY A 202 11.98 2.16 9.42
N VAL A 203 11.15 1.67 10.33
CA VAL A 203 10.87 2.31 11.62
C VAL A 203 12.08 2.16 12.53
N PRO A 204 12.60 3.24 13.16
CA PRO A 204 13.67 3.15 14.16
C PRO A 204 13.29 2.22 15.30
N SER A 205 14.26 1.48 15.83
CA SER A 205 14.02 0.49 16.88
C SER A 205 13.57 1.08 18.22
N ASP A 206 13.83 2.35 18.43
CA ASP A 206 13.46 3.14 19.62
C ASP A 206 12.16 3.93 19.43
N ALA A 207 11.50 3.80 18.28
CA ALA A 207 10.25 4.51 18.00
C ALA A 207 9.10 4.02 18.88
N SER A 208 8.28 4.96 19.35
CA SER A 208 7.07 4.65 20.11
C SER A 208 5.93 4.25 19.18
N LEU A 209 5.55 2.97 19.19
CA LEU A 209 4.46 2.46 18.36
C LEU A 209 3.10 3.04 18.75
N ASN A 210 2.88 3.32 20.03
CA ASN A 210 1.63 3.89 20.54
C ASN A 210 1.38 5.32 20.02
N SER A 211 2.40 5.97 19.49
CA SER A 211 2.28 7.32 18.94
C SER A 211 1.99 7.37 17.45
N MET A 212 2.04 6.24 16.74
CA MET A 212 1.87 6.20 15.28
C MET A 212 0.49 6.66 14.81
N ILE A 213 -0.57 6.33 15.57
CA ILE A 213 -1.93 6.81 15.31
C ILE A 213 -2.26 7.85 16.40
N ARG A 214 -2.33 9.12 16.03
CA ARG A 214 -2.56 10.22 16.96
C ARG A 214 -4.02 10.52 17.16
N LYS A 215 -4.79 10.53 16.05
CA LYS A 215 -6.20 10.90 16.09
C LYS A 215 -6.94 10.30 14.90
N VAL A 216 -8.17 9.89 15.16
CA VAL A 216 -9.13 9.46 14.12
C VAL A 216 -10.48 10.05 14.52
N GLU A 217 -11.09 10.84 13.64
CA GLU A 217 -12.39 11.46 13.89
C GLU A 217 -13.13 11.75 12.59
N VAL A 218 -14.45 11.72 12.64
CA VAL A 218 -15.31 12.20 11.56
C VAL A 218 -15.77 13.60 11.92
N VAL A 219 -15.64 14.53 10.98
CA VAL A 219 -16.12 15.90 11.10
C VAL A 219 -17.01 16.26 9.93
N ALA A 220 -17.87 17.27 10.07
CA ALA A 220 -18.50 17.87 8.92
C ALA A 220 -17.47 18.64 8.09
N SER A 221 -17.63 18.69 6.77
CA SER A 221 -16.69 19.37 5.87
C SER A 221 -16.50 20.87 6.20
N VAL A 222 -17.52 21.49 6.82
CA VAL A 222 -17.47 22.89 7.27
C VAL A 222 -16.70 23.08 8.59
N ASP A 223 -16.48 22.02 9.36
CA ASP A 223 -15.84 22.02 10.69
C ASP A 223 -14.39 21.58 10.66
N ILE A 224 -13.78 21.49 9.48
CA ILE A 224 -12.36 21.11 9.35
C ILE A 224 -11.47 22.13 10.06
N PRO A 225 -10.58 21.70 10.97
CA PRO A 225 -9.68 22.59 11.71
C PRO A 225 -8.84 23.50 10.79
N ASN A 226 -8.63 24.74 11.24
CA ASN A 226 -7.89 25.74 10.46
C ASN A 226 -6.38 25.58 10.50
N ASP A 227 -5.84 24.88 11.47
CA ASP A 227 -4.41 24.63 11.69
C ASP A 227 -3.83 23.52 10.80
N ILE A 228 -4.70 22.80 10.08
CA ILE A 228 -4.29 21.77 9.14
C ILE A 228 -3.86 22.40 7.81
N PRO A 229 -2.76 21.94 7.18
CA PRO A 229 -2.30 22.46 5.90
C PRO A 229 -3.40 22.42 4.83
N LYS A 230 -3.65 23.58 4.21
CA LYS A 230 -4.66 23.77 3.17
C LYS A 230 -4.01 23.86 1.78
N VAL A 231 -4.81 23.62 0.76
CA VAL A 231 -4.44 23.78 -0.64
C VAL A 231 -5.59 24.41 -1.42
N ASP A 232 -5.26 25.34 -2.32
CA ASP A 232 -6.21 25.91 -3.25
C ASP A 232 -6.41 25.04 -4.50
N LEU A 233 -7.36 25.40 -5.35
CA LEU A 233 -7.65 24.69 -6.60
C LEU A 233 -6.42 24.59 -7.53
N ALA A 234 -5.60 25.64 -7.58
CA ALA A 234 -4.40 25.65 -8.42
C ALA A 234 -3.34 24.70 -7.86
N GLY A 235 -3.15 24.68 -6.55
CA GLY A 235 -2.29 23.73 -5.85
C GLY A 235 -2.76 22.29 -6.04
N ARG A 236 -4.08 22.04 -5.94
CA ARG A 236 -4.65 20.71 -6.18
C ARG A 236 -4.38 20.21 -7.60
N ARG A 237 -4.58 21.06 -8.60
CA ARG A 237 -4.23 20.73 -10.00
C ARG A 237 -2.75 20.39 -10.15
N ARG A 238 -1.87 21.13 -9.49
CA ARG A 238 -0.41 20.84 -9.52
C ARG A 238 -0.11 19.47 -8.88
N GLN A 239 -0.76 19.12 -7.76
CA GLN A 239 -0.59 17.80 -7.12
C GLN A 239 -0.99 16.66 -8.05
N ILE A 240 -2.17 16.76 -8.69
CA ILE A 240 -2.66 15.74 -9.63
C ILE A 240 -1.75 15.62 -10.85
N ASN A 241 -1.37 16.75 -11.47
CA ASN A 241 -0.50 16.76 -12.65
C ASN A 241 0.90 16.18 -12.33
N LYS A 242 1.48 16.54 -11.17
CA LYS A 242 2.76 15.97 -10.72
C LYS A 242 2.65 14.45 -10.53
N ARG A 243 1.54 13.99 -9.94
CA ARG A 243 1.28 12.56 -9.75
C ARG A 243 1.21 11.82 -11.10
N ALA A 244 0.40 12.30 -12.04
CA ALA A 244 0.28 11.72 -13.37
C ALA A 244 1.62 11.64 -14.09
N ALA A 245 2.41 12.72 -14.07
CA ALA A 245 3.72 12.78 -14.71
C ALA A 245 4.72 11.79 -14.09
N THR A 246 4.77 11.70 -12.75
CA THR A 246 5.67 10.76 -12.07
C THR A 246 5.27 9.31 -12.29
N PHE A 247 3.98 9.02 -12.35
CA PHE A 247 3.49 7.67 -12.63
C PHE A 247 3.79 7.25 -14.09
N ALA A 248 3.57 8.14 -15.05
CA ALA A 248 3.91 7.92 -16.45
C ALA A 248 5.41 7.67 -16.64
N GLN A 249 6.27 8.44 -15.95
CA GLN A 249 7.71 8.21 -15.96
C GLN A 249 8.08 6.82 -15.43
N ARG A 250 7.48 6.37 -14.34
CA ARG A 250 7.74 5.06 -13.76
C ARG A 250 7.31 3.93 -14.71
N THR A 251 6.14 4.02 -15.30
CA THR A 251 5.64 2.98 -16.23
C THR A 251 6.48 2.90 -17.50
N SER A 252 6.99 4.02 -18.02
CA SER A 252 7.91 4.03 -19.15
C SER A 252 9.27 3.40 -18.86
N GLN A 253 9.75 3.51 -17.60
CA GLN A 253 11.03 2.94 -17.18
C GLN A 253 10.96 1.45 -16.83
N GLN A 254 9.79 0.92 -16.51
CA GLN A 254 9.61 -0.48 -16.11
C GLN A 254 9.60 -1.47 -17.28
N GLY A 255 9.79 -1.01 -18.52
CA GLY A 255 10.01 -1.91 -19.66
C GLY A 255 8.84 -2.88 -19.93
N TRP A 256 7.61 -2.42 -19.79
CA TRP A 256 6.42 -3.21 -20.20
C TRP A 256 6.36 -3.47 -21.69
N ASN A 257 7.33 -2.94 -22.45
CA ASN A 257 7.39 -3.04 -23.89
C ASN A 257 8.17 -4.26 -24.42
N ASP A 258 8.75 -5.08 -23.55
CA ASP A 258 9.53 -6.26 -23.98
C ASP A 258 8.75 -7.58 -23.80
N ALA A 259 7.44 -7.55 -23.86
CA ALA A 259 6.62 -8.74 -24.04
C ALA A 259 6.25 -8.90 -25.54
N SER A 260 7.26 -9.13 -26.36
CA SER A 260 7.12 -9.68 -27.69
C SER A 260 7.71 -11.08 -27.75
#